data_70d8ad9cb5c922826c2b0095be441de2
#
_entry.id   70d8ad9cb5c922826c2b0095be441de2
#
_cell.length_a   1.000
_cell.length_b   1.000
_cell.length_c   1.000
_cell.angle_alpha   90.00
_cell.angle_beta   90.00
_cell.angle_gamma   90.00
#
_symmetry.space_group_name_H-M   'P 1'
#
loop_
_entity.id
_entity.type
_entity.pdbx_description
1 polymer ?
#
loop_
_entity_poly.entity_id
_entity_poly.type
_entity_poly.pdbx_seq_one_letter_code
_entity_poly.pdbx_strand_id
1 'polypeptide(L)'
;SDKIEETVIHTGQHYDDNMSKVFFQEMSIPTPKHELGIGAVSHAEMTGRMMIGLEKIFSDGKPDCILVYGDTNSTLAAALTASKMNIQVAHIEAGLRSFKKTMPEEVNRILTDHISTFLFCPTDKAVENLMKEDIDGIFKGRPTSDKPLMLNVGDVMYDNILYYHDRYSSNTQLQFGLESNNYILCTVHRDFNTDNVKRLNDIMAALLALADVYKYKIILPLHPRTAARLKQPELKHVFD
;
A
#
# COMPACT_ATOMS: atom_id res chain seq x y z
N SER A 1 3.69 -14.40 -19.46
CA SER A 1 2.99 -15.56 -20.04
C SER A 1 2.54 -15.17 -21.44
N ASP A 2 2.56 -16.09 -22.38
CA ASP A 2 2.17 -15.85 -23.79
C ASP A 2 0.68 -15.48 -23.97
N LYS A 3 -0.05 -15.31 -22.87
CA LYS A 3 -1.50 -15.05 -22.86
C LYS A 3 -1.88 -13.68 -22.28
N ILE A 4 -0.95 -12.98 -21.64
CA ILE A 4 -1.22 -11.68 -20.97
C ILE A 4 -0.11 -10.73 -21.37
N GLU A 5 -0.49 -9.61 -21.96
CA GLU A 5 0.39 -8.45 -22.15
C GLU A 5 0.18 -7.49 -20.98
N GLU A 6 1.24 -7.27 -20.19
CA GLU A 6 1.21 -6.41 -19.03
C GLU A 6 1.80 -5.03 -19.36
N THR A 7 1.09 -3.99 -18.95
CA THR A 7 1.59 -2.61 -18.99
C THR A 7 1.58 -2.01 -17.59
N VAL A 8 2.74 -1.68 -17.06
CA VAL A 8 2.88 -1.06 -15.75
C VAL A 8 2.74 0.47 -15.89
N ILE A 9 1.86 1.05 -15.05
CA ILE A 9 1.64 2.49 -14.94
C ILE A 9 1.96 2.93 -13.52
N HIS A 10 2.92 3.85 -13.36
CA HIS A 10 3.27 4.45 -12.08
C HIS A 10 2.63 5.84 -11.95
N THR A 11 1.72 6.00 -10.99
CA THR A 11 0.97 7.25 -10.83
C THR A 11 1.75 8.37 -10.15
N GLY A 12 2.77 8.01 -9.34
CA GLY A 12 3.64 8.97 -8.67
C GLY A 12 3.19 9.34 -7.25
N GLN A 13 2.19 8.67 -6.66
CA GLN A 13 1.76 8.97 -5.28
C GLN A 13 2.91 8.93 -4.28
N HIS A 14 3.82 7.98 -4.42
CA HIS A 14 5.09 7.91 -3.70
C HIS A 14 6.19 8.44 -4.61
N TYR A 15 6.50 9.72 -4.46
CA TYR A 15 7.47 10.46 -5.30
C TYR A 15 8.89 10.51 -4.70
N ASP A 16 9.04 10.13 -3.45
CA ASP A 16 10.33 10.05 -2.77
C ASP A 16 11.12 8.84 -3.30
N ASP A 17 12.35 9.05 -3.73
CA ASP A 17 13.22 8.00 -4.28
C ASP A 17 13.36 6.80 -3.31
N ASN A 18 13.39 7.06 -2.00
CA ASN A 18 13.46 6.03 -0.97
C ASN A 18 12.13 5.25 -0.79
N MET A 19 11.03 5.77 -1.31
CA MET A 19 9.70 5.16 -1.19
C MET A 19 9.19 4.60 -2.52
N SER A 20 9.94 4.74 -3.60
CA SER A 20 9.54 4.29 -4.93
C SER A 20 10.70 3.68 -5.70
N LYS A 21 11.64 4.49 -6.17
CA LYS A 21 12.70 4.08 -7.09
C LYS A 21 13.58 2.93 -6.56
N VAL A 22 13.89 2.96 -5.26
CA VAL A 22 14.67 1.91 -4.61
C VAL A 22 14.00 0.53 -4.76
N PHE A 23 12.68 0.46 -4.64
CA PHE A 23 11.94 -0.80 -4.77
C PHE A 23 11.97 -1.35 -6.19
N PHE A 24 11.85 -0.47 -7.21
CA PHE A 24 11.98 -0.92 -8.60
C PHE A 24 13.34 -1.55 -8.87
N GLN A 25 14.41 -0.98 -8.29
CA GLN A 25 15.77 -1.48 -8.47
C GLN A 25 16.04 -2.76 -7.68
N GLU A 26 15.75 -2.75 -6.37
CA GLU A 26 16.05 -3.87 -5.47
C GLU A 26 15.17 -5.09 -5.72
N MET A 27 13.91 -4.87 -6.05
CA MET A 27 12.95 -5.95 -6.30
C MET A 27 12.89 -6.37 -7.78
N SER A 28 13.71 -5.76 -8.65
CA SER A 28 13.74 -6.04 -10.09
C SER A 28 12.36 -5.90 -10.75
N ILE A 29 11.58 -4.90 -10.32
CA ILE A 29 10.27 -4.63 -10.91
C ILE A 29 10.47 -4.00 -12.30
N PRO A 30 9.72 -4.43 -13.33
CA PRO A 30 9.81 -3.84 -14.66
C PRO A 30 9.59 -2.32 -14.64
N THR A 31 10.38 -1.59 -15.42
CA THR A 31 10.23 -0.14 -15.55
C THR A 31 8.82 0.19 -16.06
N PRO A 32 8.09 1.10 -15.39
CA PRO A 32 6.77 1.51 -15.85
C PRO A 32 6.82 2.08 -17.27
N LYS A 33 5.86 1.68 -18.09
CA LYS A 33 5.71 2.25 -19.45
C LYS A 33 5.19 3.68 -19.41
N HIS A 34 4.40 4.01 -18.36
CA HIS A 34 3.85 5.34 -18.16
C HIS A 34 4.10 5.79 -16.72
N GLU A 35 4.54 7.04 -16.56
CA GLU A 35 4.73 7.70 -15.28
C GLU A 35 3.95 9.01 -15.27
N LEU A 36 3.01 9.16 -14.32
CA LEU A 36 2.18 10.38 -14.22
C LEU A 36 2.84 11.45 -13.34
N GLY A 37 3.72 11.06 -12.42
CA GLY A 37 4.44 11.98 -11.53
C GLY A 37 3.53 12.81 -10.62
N ILE A 38 2.39 12.26 -10.20
CA ILE A 38 1.38 12.98 -9.40
C ILE A 38 1.56 12.63 -7.94
N GLY A 39 2.14 13.55 -7.18
CA GLY A 39 2.38 13.44 -5.74
C GLY A 39 2.38 14.82 -5.06
N ALA A 40 2.58 14.86 -3.75
CA ALA A 40 2.74 16.08 -2.94
C ALA A 40 1.59 17.12 -3.02
N VAL A 41 0.37 16.66 -3.28
CA VAL A 41 -0.84 17.49 -3.34
C VAL A 41 -1.94 16.89 -2.44
N SER A 42 -3.08 17.58 -2.27
CA SER A 42 -4.20 17.07 -1.48
C SER A 42 -4.79 15.78 -2.07
N HIS A 43 -5.46 14.97 -1.25
CA HIS A 43 -6.07 13.71 -1.69
C HIS A 43 -7.01 13.90 -2.89
N ALA A 44 -7.89 14.91 -2.82
CA ALA A 44 -8.85 15.18 -3.90
C ALA A 44 -8.16 15.59 -5.20
N GLU A 45 -7.19 16.50 -5.12
CA GLU A 45 -6.42 16.94 -6.27
C GLU A 45 -5.59 15.81 -6.87
N MET A 46 -4.96 14.99 -6.03
CA MET A 46 -4.18 13.82 -6.44
C MET A 46 -5.06 12.83 -7.21
N THR A 47 -6.19 12.43 -6.61
CA THR A 47 -7.13 11.50 -7.25
C THR A 47 -7.66 12.04 -8.58
N GLY A 48 -8.07 13.31 -8.62
CA GLY A 48 -8.59 13.95 -9.84
C GLY A 48 -7.54 14.03 -10.96
N ARG A 49 -6.31 14.45 -10.64
CA ARG A 49 -5.21 14.52 -11.62
C ARG A 49 -4.83 13.12 -12.15
N MET A 50 -4.80 12.11 -11.27
CA MET A 50 -4.55 10.72 -11.67
C MET A 50 -5.63 10.22 -12.61
N MET A 51 -6.92 10.47 -12.32
CA MET A 51 -8.02 10.07 -13.19
C MET A 51 -7.88 10.67 -14.58
N ILE A 52 -7.58 11.98 -14.71
CA ILE A 52 -7.38 12.66 -15.99
C ILE A 52 -6.23 12.04 -16.80
N GLY A 53 -5.12 11.75 -16.12
CA GLY A 53 -3.96 11.12 -16.77
C GLY A 53 -4.23 9.69 -17.22
N LEU A 54 -4.89 8.91 -16.36
CA LEU A 54 -5.23 7.51 -16.62
C LEU A 54 -6.26 7.38 -17.74
N GLU A 55 -7.26 8.26 -17.81
CA GLU A 55 -8.25 8.25 -18.90
C GLU A 55 -7.59 8.33 -20.28
N LYS A 56 -6.59 9.17 -20.44
CA LYS A 56 -5.84 9.27 -21.70
C LYS A 56 -5.12 7.97 -22.02
N ILE A 57 -4.39 7.42 -21.04
CA ILE A 57 -3.64 6.17 -21.21
C ILE A 57 -4.57 5.01 -21.56
N PHE A 58 -5.73 4.91 -20.89
CA PHE A 58 -6.70 3.85 -21.14
C PHE A 58 -7.40 4.01 -22.51
N SER A 59 -7.68 5.25 -22.93
CA SER A 59 -8.23 5.53 -24.25
C SER A 59 -7.30 5.11 -25.39
N ASP A 60 -6.01 5.35 -25.23
CA ASP A 60 -4.99 5.01 -26.22
C ASP A 60 -4.66 3.51 -26.21
N GLY A 61 -4.47 2.95 -25.01
CA GLY A 61 -4.03 1.57 -24.82
C GLY A 61 -5.13 0.52 -24.92
N LYS A 62 -6.40 0.91 -24.71
CA LYS A 62 -7.59 0.03 -24.73
C LYS A 62 -7.39 -1.28 -23.99
N PRO A 63 -7.02 -1.26 -22.71
CA PRO A 63 -6.78 -2.47 -21.93
C PRO A 63 -8.08 -3.25 -21.73
N ASP A 64 -7.99 -4.58 -21.71
CA ASP A 64 -9.13 -5.46 -21.40
C ASP A 64 -9.49 -5.43 -19.91
N CYS A 65 -8.48 -5.21 -19.04
CA CYS A 65 -8.64 -5.20 -17.60
C CYS A 65 -7.62 -4.28 -16.95
N ILE A 66 -8.01 -3.58 -15.90
CA ILE A 66 -7.13 -2.81 -15.03
C ILE A 66 -6.94 -3.57 -13.72
N LEU A 67 -5.70 -3.92 -13.40
CA LEU A 67 -5.32 -4.53 -12.15
C LEU A 67 -4.84 -3.45 -11.17
N VAL A 68 -5.45 -3.42 -9.98
CA VAL A 68 -5.10 -2.50 -8.90
C VAL A 68 -4.82 -3.24 -7.61
N TYR A 69 -3.95 -2.65 -6.77
CA TYR A 69 -3.51 -3.23 -5.50
C TYR A 69 -3.86 -2.31 -4.33
N GLY A 70 -4.30 -2.91 -3.22
CA GLY A 70 -4.44 -2.23 -1.93
C GLY A 70 -5.46 -1.09 -1.95
N ASP A 71 -5.13 0.04 -1.29
CA ASP A 71 -6.10 1.04 -0.89
C ASP A 71 -5.64 2.49 -1.06
N THR A 72 -4.67 2.73 -1.93
CA THR A 72 -4.14 4.07 -2.16
C THR A 72 -5.06 4.94 -3.04
N ASN A 73 -4.78 6.25 -3.14
CA ASN A 73 -5.49 7.10 -4.10
C ASN A 73 -5.27 6.63 -5.54
N SER A 74 -4.10 6.04 -5.83
CA SER A 74 -3.79 5.42 -7.12
C SER A 74 -4.75 4.28 -7.45
N THR A 75 -5.02 3.43 -6.46
CA THR A 75 -5.97 2.31 -6.56
C THR A 75 -7.36 2.82 -6.91
N LEU A 76 -7.89 3.76 -6.12
CA LEU A 76 -9.21 4.35 -6.37
C LEU A 76 -9.29 5.06 -7.71
N ALA A 77 -8.30 5.91 -8.03
CA ALA A 77 -8.30 6.68 -9.27
C ALA A 77 -8.33 5.76 -10.51
N ALA A 78 -7.51 4.70 -10.51
CA ALA A 78 -7.46 3.74 -11.61
C ALA A 78 -8.76 2.94 -11.73
N ALA A 79 -9.27 2.42 -10.62
CA ALA A 79 -10.51 1.66 -10.60
C ALA A 79 -11.71 2.49 -11.06
N LEU A 80 -11.83 3.73 -10.54
CA LEU A 80 -12.95 4.61 -10.88
C LEU A 80 -12.89 5.06 -12.36
N THR A 81 -11.70 5.37 -12.86
CA THR A 81 -11.53 5.71 -14.29
C THR A 81 -11.90 4.53 -15.18
N ALA A 82 -11.38 3.34 -14.88
CA ALA A 82 -11.68 2.12 -15.64
C ALA A 82 -13.19 1.79 -15.63
N SER A 83 -13.81 1.85 -14.46
CA SER A 83 -15.25 1.61 -14.32
C SER A 83 -16.10 2.57 -15.17
N LYS A 84 -15.77 3.87 -15.20
CA LYS A 84 -16.47 4.87 -16.04
C LYS A 84 -16.23 4.67 -17.53
N MET A 85 -15.16 4.00 -17.92
CA MET A 85 -14.86 3.63 -19.31
C MET A 85 -15.35 2.23 -19.67
N ASN A 86 -16.08 1.55 -18.79
CA ASN A 86 -16.54 0.17 -18.95
C ASN A 86 -15.41 -0.84 -19.15
N ILE A 87 -14.24 -0.59 -18.57
CA ILE A 87 -13.10 -1.49 -18.53
C ILE A 87 -13.21 -2.32 -17.24
N GLN A 88 -12.96 -3.63 -17.34
CA GLN A 88 -12.97 -4.51 -16.17
C GLN A 88 -11.91 -4.11 -15.15
N VAL A 89 -12.24 -4.22 -13.86
CA VAL A 89 -11.31 -3.94 -12.76
C VAL A 89 -11.08 -5.22 -11.97
N ALA A 90 -9.82 -5.50 -11.72
CA ALA A 90 -9.38 -6.56 -10.81
C ALA A 90 -8.69 -5.92 -9.59
N HIS A 91 -9.24 -6.16 -8.41
CA HIS A 91 -8.72 -5.61 -7.15
C HIS A 91 -8.04 -6.70 -6.34
N ILE A 92 -6.73 -6.57 -6.14
CA ILE A 92 -5.93 -7.39 -5.23
C ILE A 92 -5.93 -6.75 -3.84
N GLU A 93 -6.11 -7.57 -2.81
CA GLU A 93 -6.29 -7.15 -1.42
C GLU A 93 -7.73 -6.65 -1.13
N ALA A 94 -8.70 -7.15 -1.89
CA ALA A 94 -10.10 -6.83 -1.75
C ALA A 94 -10.70 -7.30 -0.41
N GLY A 95 -11.73 -6.60 0.07
CA GLY A 95 -12.53 -7.00 1.23
C GLY A 95 -11.92 -6.72 2.60
N LEU A 96 -10.73 -6.16 2.70
CA LEU A 96 -10.19 -5.70 3.98
C LEU A 96 -10.99 -4.50 4.49
N ARG A 97 -11.24 -4.44 5.82
CA ARG A 97 -12.00 -3.34 6.46
C ARG A 97 -11.36 -2.94 7.79
N SER A 98 -11.16 -1.63 7.96
CA SER A 98 -10.83 -1.02 9.24
C SER A 98 -12.06 -0.55 10.01
N PHE A 99 -13.21 -0.47 9.32
CA PHE A 99 -14.48 0.07 9.82
C PHE A 99 -14.39 1.53 10.31
N LYS A 100 -13.42 2.29 9.80
CA LYS A 100 -13.19 3.71 10.14
C LYS A 100 -13.14 4.56 8.87
N LYS A 101 -14.31 5.03 8.41
CA LYS A 101 -14.41 5.89 7.22
C LYS A 101 -13.74 7.27 7.35
N THR A 102 -13.18 7.59 8.52
CA THR A 102 -12.29 8.77 8.67
C THR A 102 -10.88 8.52 8.11
N MET A 103 -10.57 7.28 7.77
CA MET A 103 -9.33 6.92 7.09
C MET A 103 -9.55 6.98 5.57
N PRO A 104 -8.76 7.75 4.82
CA PRO A 104 -8.86 7.82 3.36
C PRO A 104 -8.73 6.44 2.69
N GLU A 105 -7.87 5.58 3.22
CA GLU A 105 -7.64 4.23 2.74
C GLU A 105 -8.90 3.36 2.84
N GLU A 106 -9.69 3.51 3.91
CA GLU A 106 -10.94 2.76 4.05
C GLU A 106 -11.97 3.18 3.00
N VAL A 107 -12.05 4.48 2.71
CA VAL A 107 -12.91 5.02 1.65
C VAL A 107 -12.47 4.46 0.29
N ASN A 108 -11.17 4.53 -0.01
CA ASN A 108 -10.62 4.02 -1.26
C ASN A 108 -10.94 2.54 -1.46
N ARG A 109 -10.75 1.73 -0.41
CA ARG A 109 -10.94 0.28 -0.42
C ARG A 109 -12.39 -0.10 -0.69
N ILE A 110 -13.32 0.51 0.07
CA ILE A 110 -14.76 0.27 -0.09
C ILE A 110 -15.19 0.61 -1.52
N LEU A 111 -14.86 1.80 -2.01
CA LEU A 111 -15.27 2.23 -3.34
C LEU A 111 -14.67 1.36 -4.45
N THR A 112 -13.41 0.96 -4.31
CA THR A 112 -12.74 0.09 -5.28
C THR A 112 -13.40 -1.28 -5.34
N ASP A 113 -13.70 -1.88 -4.17
CA ASP A 113 -14.38 -3.19 -4.11
C ASP A 113 -15.73 -3.14 -4.82
N HIS A 114 -16.54 -2.11 -4.56
CA HIS A 114 -17.91 -2.00 -5.10
C HIS A 114 -17.97 -1.75 -6.61
N ILE A 115 -16.89 -1.38 -7.27
CA ILE A 115 -16.83 -1.14 -8.72
C ILE A 115 -15.97 -2.17 -9.45
N SER A 116 -15.40 -3.14 -8.74
CA SER A 116 -14.52 -4.16 -9.32
C SER A 116 -15.27 -5.35 -9.88
N THR A 117 -14.76 -5.90 -10.98
CA THR A 117 -15.24 -7.12 -11.62
C THR A 117 -14.69 -8.37 -10.98
N PHE A 118 -13.41 -8.30 -10.53
CA PHE A 118 -12.69 -9.39 -9.88
C PHE A 118 -12.19 -8.91 -8.51
N LEU A 119 -12.53 -9.67 -7.46
CA LEU A 119 -12.20 -9.38 -6.08
C LEU A 119 -11.30 -10.49 -5.55
N PHE A 120 -10.00 -10.22 -5.46
CA PHE A 120 -9.01 -11.15 -4.95
C PHE A 120 -8.76 -10.86 -3.48
N CYS A 121 -9.41 -11.66 -2.62
CA CYS A 121 -9.39 -11.48 -1.18
C CYS A 121 -8.18 -12.19 -0.56
N PRO A 122 -7.48 -11.56 0.40
CA PRO A 122 -6.33 -12.17 1.06
C PRO A 122 -6.70 -13.19 2.14
N THR A 123 -7.92 -13.14 2.66
CA THR A 123 -8.37 -13.97 3.78
C THR A 123 -9.86 -14.27 3.70
N ASP A 124 -10.29 -15.31 4.43
CA ASP A 124 -11.73 -15.60 4.61
C ASP A 124 -12.47 -14.44 5.28
N LYS A 125 -11.78 -13.69 6.15
CA LYS A 125 -12.36 -12.50 6.77
C LYS A 125 -12.67 -11.40 5.78
N ALA A 126 -11.84 -11.22 4.75
CA ALA A 126 -12.08 -10.29 3.67
C ALA A 126 -13.32 -10.70 2.85
N VAL A 127 -13.46 -11.99 2.55
CA VAL A 127 -14.67 -12.56 1.91
C VAL A 127 -15.92 -12.30 2.74
N GLU A 128 -15.88 -12.60 4.06
CA GLU A 128 -17.01 -12.32 4.95
C GLU A 128 -17.41 -10.84 5.00
N ASN A 129 -16.44 -9.93 4.93
CA ASN A 129 -16.73 -8.49 4.92
C ASN A 129 -17.50 -8.09 3.67
N LEU A 130 -17.09 -8.56 2.50
CA LEU A 130 -17.77 -8.30 1.22
C LEU A 130 -19.18 -8.90 1.21
N MET A 131 -19.35 -10.11 1.71
CA MET A 131 -20.68 -10.74 1.83
C MET A 131 -21.63 -9.93 2.73
N LYS A 132 -21.13 -9.25 3.77
CA LYS A 132 -21.94 -8.35 4.61
C LYS A 132 -22.31 -7.04 3.90
N GLU A 133 -21.68 -6.73 2.82
CA GLU A 133 -21.96 -5.59 1.95
C GLU A 133 -22.77 -5.99 0.71
N ASP A 134 -23.42 -7.16 0.75
CA ASP A 134 -24.24 -7.74 -0.31
C ASP A 134 -23.46 -8.08 -1.59
N ILE A 135 -22.15 -8.28 -1.47
CA ILE A 135 -21.30 -8.78 -2.55
C ILE A 135 -21.05 -10.26 -2.30
N ASP A 136 -21.87 -11.13 -2.89
CA ASP A 136 -21.82 -12.56 -2.64
C ASP A 136 -20.79 -13.32 -3.50
N GLY A 137 -20.38 -12.76 -4.63
CA GLY A 137 -19.36 -13.35 -5.53
C GLY A 137 -19.72 -14.72 -6.10
N ILE A 138 -20.91 -15.23 -5.82
CA ILE A 138 -21.41 -16.53 -6.28
C ILE A 138 -22.11 -16.34 -7.62
N PHE A 139 -21.34 -16.48 -8.70
CA PHE A 139 -21.86 -16.23 -10.02
C PHE A 139 -21.53 -17.35 -11.00
N LYS A 140 -22.53 -17.76 -11.80
CA LYS A 140 -22.35 -18.67 -12.93
C LYS A 140 -22.46 -17.86 -14.23
N GLY A 141 -21.33 -17.58 -14.88
CA GLY A 141 -21.29 -16.83 -16.13
C GLY A 141 -20.02 -15.97 -16.28
N ARG A 142 -20.12 -14.92 -17.11
CA ARG A 142 -19.02 -13.95 -17.24
C ARG A 142 -19.13 -12.90 -16.13
N PRO A 143 -18.09 -12.67 -15.33
CA PRO A 143 -18.11 -11.66 -14.29
C PRO A 143 -18.30 -10.24 -14.83
N THR A 144 -19.00 -9.41 -14.08
CA THR A 144 -19.20 -7.98 -14.31
C THR A 144 -19.08 -7.22 -12.99
N SER A 145 -19.06 -5.90 -13.01
CA SER A 145 -19.08 -5.10 -11.78
C SER A 145 -20.37 -5.27 -10.96
N ASP A 146 -21.50 -5.59 -11.61
CA ASP A 146 -22.78 -5.86 -10.91
C ASP A 146 -22.85 -7.29 -10.36
N LYS A 147 -22.02 -8.18 -10.87
CA LYS A 147 -21.90 -9.59 -10.46
C LYS A 147 -20.44 -9.99 -10.46
N PRO A 148 -19.67 -9.53 -9.48
CA PRO A 148 -18.22 -9.76 -9.43
C PRO A 148 -17.88 -11.20 -9.14
N LEU A 149 -16.72 -11.63 -9.59
CA LEU A 149 -16.09 -12.87 -9.15
C LEU A 149 -15.24 -12.58 -7.92
N MET A 150 -15.57 -13.21 -6.80
CA MET A 150 -14.83 -13.10 -5.55
C MET A 150 -14.07 -14.41 -5.27
N LEU A 151 -12.77 -14.31 -5.01
CA LEU A 151 -11.89 -15.44 -4.73
C LEU A 151 -11.01 -15.15 -3.51
N ASN A 152 -10.93 -16.09 -2.58
CA ASN A 152 -9.87 -16.10 -1.57
C ASN A 152 -8.59 -16.65 -2.24
N VAL A 153 -7.61 -15.78 -2.46
CA VAL A 153 -6.36 -16.12 -3.16
C VAL A 153 -5.13 -16.13 -2.24
N GLY A 154 -5.33 -15.78 -0.98
CA GLY A 154 -4.23 -15.59 -0.04
C GLY A 154 -3.64 -14.18 -0.11
N ASP A 155 -2.65 -13.93 0.76
CA ASP A 155 -2.03 -12.62 0.94
C ASP A 155 -0.76 -12.50 0.08
N VAL A 156 -0.83 -11.66 -0.97
CA VAL A 156 0.31 -11.41 -1.87
C VAL A 156 1.50 -10.75 -1.16
N MET A 157 1.28 -10.05 -0.03
CA MET A 157 2.38 -9.53 0.78
C MET A 157 3.14 -10.65 1.47
N TYR A 158 2.43 -11.70 1.91
CA TYR A 158 3.06 -12.90 2.46
C TYR A 158 3.86 -13.66 1.40
N ASP A 159 3.31 -13.82 0.20
CA ASP A 159 4.02 -14.44 -0.93
C ASP A 159 5.30 -13.66 -1.26
N ASN A 160 5.22 -12.33 -1.23
CA ASN A 160 6.36 -11.45 -1.45
C ASN A 160 7.46 -11.65 -0.38
N ILE A 161 7.07 -11.75 0.90
CA ILE A 161 8.00 -12.04 1.99
C ILE A 161 8.67 -13.39 1.77
N LEU A 162 7.92 -14.44 1.45
CA LEU A 162 8.47 -15.78 1.18
C LEU A 162 9.44 -15.75 -0.02
N TYR A 163 9.06 -15.05 -1.10
CA TYR A 163 9.90 -14.93 -2.30
C TYR A 163 11.25 -14.27 -2.02
N TYR A 164 11.28 -13.25 -1.17
CA TYR A 164 12.50 -12.51 -0.86
C TYR A 164 13.27 -13.07 0.33
N HIS A 165 12.64 -13.86 1.21
CA HIS A 165 13.27 -14.41 2.41
C HIS A 165 14.63 -15.07 2.14
N ASP A 166 14.70 -15.89 1.11
CA ASP A 166 15.93 -16.61 0.76
C ASP A 166 16.90 -15.79 -0.11
N ARG A 167 16.44 -14.65 -0.62
CA ARG A 167 17.23 -13.77 -1.50
C ARG A 167 17.92 -12.65 -0.77
N TYR A 168 17.35 -12.20 0.35
CA TYR A 168 18.01 -11.24 1.20
C TYR A 168 19.10 -11.92 2.01
N SER A 169 20.35 -11.55 1.73
CA SER A 169 21.47 -12.04 2.53
C SER A 169 21.38 -11.53 3.96
N SER A 170 21.76 -12.36 4.93
CA SER A 170 21.87 -12.04 6.36
C SER A 170 22.86 -10.89 6.68
N ASN A 171 23.52 -10.32 5.67
CA ASN A 171 24.54 -9.29 5.84
C ASN A 171 24.00 -7.95 6.39
N THR A 172 22.70 -7.66 6.22
CA THR A 172 22.11 -6.41 6.74
C THR A 172 22.22 -6.33 8.27
N GLN A 173 21.98 -7.43 8.97
CA GLN A 173 22.15 -7.47 10.44
C GLN A 173 23.60 -7.18 10.84
N LEU A 174 24.57 -7.74 10.13
CA LEU A 174 25.99 -7.53 10.39
C LEU A 174 26.44 -6.09 10.14
N GLN A 175 25.89 -5.43 9.10
CA GLN A 175 26.19 -4.02 8.79
C GLN A 175 25.83 -3.08 9.95
N PHE A 176 24.76 -3.38 10.69
CA PHE A 176 24.33 -2.60 11.85
C PHE A 176 24.87 -3.15 13.19
N GLY A 177 25.74 -4.17 13.15
CA GLY A 177 26.25 -4.83 14.35
C GLY A 177 25.12 -5.42 15.20
N LEU A 178 24.14 -6.02 14.56
CA LEU A 178 22.98 -6.66 15.20
C LEU A 178 23.21 -8.15 15.33
N GLU A 179 22.86 -8.68 16.47
CA GLU A 179 22.82 -10.12 16.73
C GLU A 179 21.36 -10.58 16.71
N SER A 180 21.13 -11.78 16.21
CA SER A 180 19.79 -12.38 16.20
C SER A 180 19.21 -12.39 17.62
N ASN A 181 17.96 -12.00 17.77
CA ASN A 181 17.22 -11.90 19.03
C ASN A 181 17.71 -10.84 20.05
N ASN A 182 18.64 -9.98 19.68
CA ASN A 182 19.17 -8.92 20.55
C ASN A 182 18.78 -7.51 20.10
N TYR A 183 17.74 -7.35 19.30
CA TYR A 183 17.22 -6.06 18.89
C TYR A 183 15.69 -6.07 18.75
N ILE A 184 15.11 -4.90 18.77
CA ILE A 184 13.69 -4.65 18.51
C ILE A 184 13.59 -3.87 17.20
N LEU A 185 12.86 -4.40 16.22
CA LEU A 185 12.51 -3.68 15.02
C LEU A 185 11.15 -3.00 15.22
N CYS A 186 11.09 -1.68 15.02
CA CYS A 186 9.90 -0.88 15.25
C CYS A 186 9.65 0.06 14.07
N THR A 187 8.40 0.30 13.73
CA THR A 187 8.00 1.34 12.77
C THR A 187 6.95 2.26 13.38
N VAL A 188 7.09 3.57 13.17
CA VAL A 188 6.15 4.61 13.63
C VAL A 188 5.93 5.61 12.51
N HIS A 189 4.76 5.60 11.87
CA HIS A 189 4.54 6.43 10.68
C HIS A 189 3.10 6.93 10.48
N ARG A 190 2.10 6.51 11.29
CA ARG A 190 0.72 6.99 11.16
C ARG A 190 0.58 8.43 11.65
N ASP A 191 -0.20 9.27 10.93
CA ASP A 191 -0.48 10.67 11.25
C ASP A 191 -0.87 10.88 12.70
N PHE A 192 -1.79 10.04 13.17
CA PHE A 192 -2.24 10.02 14.55
C PHE A 192 -1.10 9.90 15.58
N ASN A 193 -0.01 9.21 15.25
CA ASN A 193 1.14 9.04 16.11
C ASN A 193 2.19 10.13 15.92
N THR A 194 2.33 10.65 14.71
CA THR A 194 3.45 11.54 14.33
C THR A 194 3.08 13.02 14.36
N ASP A 195 1.81 13.39 14.16
CA ASP A 195 1.39 14.80 14.16
C ASP A 195 1.17 15.37 15.55
N ASN A 196 0.93 14.51 16.54
CA ASN A 196 0.84 14.93 17.94
C ASN A 196 2.23 14.78 18.59
N VAL A 197 2.89 15.92 18.82
CA VAL A 197 4.25 15.99 19.40
C VAL A 197 4.34 15.21 20.73
N LYS A 198 3.35 15.40 21.62
CA LYS A 198 3.34 14.70 22.92
C LYS A 198 3.28 13.19 22.73
N ARG A 199 2.40 12.70 21.86
CA ARG A 199 2.28 11.26 21.60
C ARG A 199 3.54 10.68 20.99
N LEU A 200 4.13 11.36 20.00
CA LEU A 200 5.39 10.92 19.40
C LEU A 200 6.51 10.87 20.45
N ASN A 201 6.59 11.88 21.32
CA ASN A 201 7.53 11.90 22.44
C ASN A 201 7.30 10.73 23.40
N ASP A 202 6.05 10.46 23.78
CA ASP A 202 5.71 9.36 24.68
C ASP A 202 6.10 7.99 24.08
N ILE A 203 5.89 7.81 22.75
CA ILE A 203 6.31 6.60 22.03
C ILE A 203 7.85 6.46 22.06
N MET A 204 8.58 7.53 21.75
CA MET A 204 10.05 7.49 21.75
C MET A 204 10.60 7.23 23.15
N ALA A 205 10.05 7.88 24.18
CA ALA A 205 10.43 7.64 25.57
C ALA A 205 10.19 6.18 25.99
N ALA A 206 9.07 5.59 25.59
CA ALA A 206 8.78 4.18 25.85
C ALA A 206 9.79 3.24 25.16
N LEU A 207 10.15 3.53 23.90
CA LEU A 207 11.18 2.76 23.18
C LEU A 207 12.54 2.84 23.87
N LEU A 208 12.97 4.04 24.29
CA LEU A 208 14.22 4.23 25.02
C LEU A 208 14.21 3.47 26.36
N ALA A 209 13.11 3.54 27.10
CA ALA A 209 12.96 2.79 28.34
C ALA A 209 13.06 1.26 28.13
N LEU A 210 12.45 0.74 27.05
CA LEU A 210 12.57 -0.67 26.67
C LEU A 210 14.02 -1.03 26.33
N ALA A 211 14.71 -0.17 25.55
CA ALA A 211 16.12 -0.39 25.22
C ALA A 211 17.00 -0.47 26.49
N ASP A 212 16.73 0.41 27.45
CA ASP A 212 17.50 0.43 28.70
C ASP A 212 17.21 -0.77 29.60
N VAL A 213 15.93 -1.13 29.77
CA VAL A 213 15.53 -2.26 30.62
C VAL A 213 16.03 -3.60 30.08
N TYR A 214 15.87 -3.84 28.78
CA TYR A 214 16.21 -5.13 28.17
C TYR A 214 17.61 -5.17 27.57
N LYS A 215 18.30 -4.03 27.53
CA LYS A 215 19.62 -3.87 26.88
C LYS A 215 19.62 -4.28 25.41
N TYR A 216 18.48 -4.12 24.74
CA TYR A 216 18.32 -4.38 23.31
C TYR A 216 18.56 -3.10 22.51
N LYS A 217 19.15 -3.25 21.34
CA LYS A 217 19.16 -2.19 20.33
C LYS A 217 17.76 -2.01 19.74
N ILE A 218 17.36 -0.77 19.51
CA ILE A 218 16.12 -0.49 18.76
C ILE A 218 16.49 -0.02 17.37
N ILE A 219 15.94 -0.69 16.38
CA ILE A 219 16.05 -0.32 14.98
C ILE A 219 14.74 0.29 14.55
N LEU A 220 14.78 1.56 14.16
CA LEU A 220 13.62 2.34 13.76
C LEU A 220 13.82 2.86 12.33
N PRO A 221 13.43 2.10 11.28
CA PRO A 221 13.39 2.64 9.92
C PRO A 221 12.43 3.83 9.87
N LEU A 222 12.97 5.00 9.54
CA LEU A 222 12.20 6.25 9.60
C LEU A 222 11.51 6.52 8.26
N HIS A 223 10.19 6.59 8.29
CA HIS A 223 9.43 7.22 7.21
C HIS A 223 9.82 8.71 7.10
N PRO A 224 9.93 9.30 5.89
CA PRO A 224 10.34 10.70 5.69
C PRO A 224 9.58 11.70 6.58
N ARG A 225 8.27 11.51 6.75
CA ARG A 225 7.43 12.34 7.63
C ARG A 225 7.86 12.24 9.09
N THR A 226 8.09 11.04 9.61
CA THR A 226 8.54 10.82 10.98
C THR A 226 9.92 11.42 11.19
N ALA A 227 10.84 11.23 10.23
CA ALA A 227 12.18 11.83 10.27
C ALA A 227 12.12 13.36 10.32
N ALA A 228 11.23 13.98 9.54
CA ALA A 228 11.03 15.43 9.55
C ALA A 228 10.48 15.94 10.91
N ARG A 229 9.55 15.19 11.53
CA ARG A 229 9.01 15.53 12.85
C ARG A 229 10.05 15.42 13.95
N LEU A 230 10.83 14.36 13.96
CA LEU A 230 11.87 14.14 14.97
C LEU A 230 13.02 15.17 14.92
N LYS A 231 13.19 15.90 13.82
CA LYS A 231 14.14 17.01 13.72
C LYS A 231 13.63 18.32 14.34
N GLN A 232 12.38 18.38 14.77
CA GLN A 232 11.82 19.59 15.40
C GLN A 232 12.47 19.82 16.79
N PRO A 233 12.66 21.09 17.20
CA PRO A 233 13.35 21.43 18.46
C PRO A 233 12.77 20.72 19.69
N GLU A 234 11.44 20.52 19.70
CA GLU A 234 10.69 19.91 20.80
C GLU A 234 11.04 18.42 21.02
N LEU A 235 11.60 17.76 20.00
CA LEU A 235 11.90 16.33 20.00
C LEU A 235 13.41 16.03 19.90
N LYS A 236 14.26 17.05 19.85
CA LYS A 236 15.73 16.85 19.75
C LYS A 236 16.31 15.99 20.87
N HIS A 237 15.77 16.12 22.08
CA HIS A 237 16.23 15.37 23.26
C HIS A 237 16.03 13.85 23.15
N VAL A 238 15.32 13.38 22.13
CA VAL A 238 15.11 11.95 21.87
C VAL A 238 16.38 11.29 21.31
N PHE A 239 17.30 12.09 20.73
CA PHE A 239 18.53 11.60 20.08
C PHE A 239 19.83 12.01 20.79
N ASP A 240 19.72 12.80 21.85
CA ASP A 240 20.81 13.17 22.76
C ASP A 240 20.93 12.12 23.89
#